data_9a5f748f2417217847c0c43d19d1cc81
#
_entry.id   9a5f748f2417217847c0c43d19d1cc81
#
_cell.length_a   1.000
_cell.length_b   1.000
_cell.length_c   1.000
_cell.angle_alpha   90.00
_cell.angle_beta   90.00
_cell.angle_gamma   90.00
#
_symmetry.space_group_name_H-M   'P 1'
#
loop_
_entity.id
_entity.type
_entity.pdbx_description
1 polymer ?
#
loop_
_entity_poly.entity_id
_entity_poly.type
_entity_poly.pdbx_seq_one_letter_code
_entity_poly.pdbx_strand_id
1 'polypeptide(L)'
;MSDSQSTFLKHLGGKAIARFKLDPSGQPVFVEAEDGAKHYVIDLSLPEVIPEVSIVTYRLHPTYYDPVRESEDPVTHFQERITSFGDYRLNIEAAVGGRLLAERVNLSELLREGHR
;
A
#
# COMPACT_ATOMS: atom_id res chain seq x y z
N MET A 1 20.74 5.01 -8.65
CA MET A 1 20.24 6.08 -7.82
C MET A 1 18.87 5.77 -7.32
N SER A 2 18.75 5.79 -6.06
CA SER A 2 17.48 5.46 -5.41
C SER A 2 16.64 6.68 -5.09
N ASP A 3 17.04 7.83 -5.57
CA ASP A 3 16.45 9.09 -5.13
C ASP A 3 15.03 9.33 -5.60
N SER A 4 14.58 8.58 -6.62
CA SER A 4 13.21 8.73 -7.11
C SER A 4 12.18 8.42 -6.04
N GLN A 5 12.42 7.43 -5.19
CA GLN A 5 11.52 7.08 -4.12
C GLN A 5 11.45 8.17 -3.06
N SER A 6 12.61 8.67 -2.63
CA SER A 6 12.66 9.78 -1.69
C SER A 6 11.98 11.02 -2.25
N THR A 7 12.15 11.27 -3.53
CA THR A 7 11.53 12.41 -4.19
C THR A 7 10.00 12.30 -4.19
N PHE A 8 9.49 11.11 -4.48
CA PHE A 8 8.05 10.85 -4.46
C PHE A 8 7.48 11.18 -3.08
N LEU A 9 8.06 10.61 -2.03
CA LEU A 9 7.57 10.79 -0.67
C LEU A 9 7.69 12.24 -0.21
N LYS A 10 8.79 12.89 -0.51
CA LYS A 10 8.96 14.31 -0.17
C LYS A 10 7.91 15.18 -0.84
N HIS A 11 7.64 14.90 -2.11
CA HIS A 11 6.67 15.68 -2.89
C HIS A 11 5.27 15.58 -2.30
N LEU A 12 4.92 14.41 -1.79
CA LEU A 12 3.58 14.18 -1.24
C LEU A 12 3.45 14.59 0.22
N GLY A 13 4.56 14.84 0.90
CA GLY A 13 4.55 15.25 2.30
C GLY A 13 4.34 14.10 3.28
N GLY A 14 4.31 12.86 2.80
CA GLY A 14 4.11 11.70 3.66
C GLY A 14 4.70 10.46 3.04
N LYS A 15 4.44 9.32 3.64
CA LYS A 15 4.93 8.04 3.13
C LYS A 15 3.86 6.97 3.23
N ALA A 16 4.00 5.96 2.38
CA ALA A 16 3.11 4.81 2.40
C ALA A 16 3.33 3.98 3.67
N ILE A 17 2.24 3.43 4.17
CA ILE A 17 2.25 2.55 5.34
C ILE A 17 1.55 1.26 4.97
N ALA A 18 2.13 0.12 5.40
CA ALA A 18 1.51 -1.18 5.28
C ALA A 18 1.49 -1.83 6.66
N ARG A 19 0.34 -2.34 7.07
CA ARG A 19 0.19 -3.01 8.36
C ARG A 19 -0.67 -4.25 8.21
N PHE A 20 -0.30 -5.32 8.91
CA PHE A 20 -1.18 -6.47 9.02
C PHE A 20 -2.43 -6.07 9.78
N LYS A 21 -3.59 -6.53 9.30
CA LYS A 21 -4.80 -6.45 10.09
C LYS A 21 -4.67 -7.45 11.23
N LEU A 22 -4.91 -7.00 12.46
CA LEU A 22 -4.80 -7.86 13.63
C LEU A 22 -6.20 -8.20 14.15
N ASP A 23 -6.34 -9.42 14.67
CA ASP A 23 -7.56 -9.82 15.35
C ASP A 23 -7.55 -9.29 16.80
N PRO A 24 -8.63 -9.48 17.56
CA PRO A 24 -8.65 -8.97 18.95
C PRO A 24 -7.56 -9.53 19.86
N SER A 25 -6.96 -10.68 19.51
CA SER A 25 -5.86 -11.25 20.29
C SER A 25 -4.49 -10.72 19.87
N GLY A 26 -4.44 -9.87 18.84
CA GLY A 26 -3.19 -9.30 18.34
C GLY A 26 -2.51 -10.14 17.28
N GLN A 27 -3.18 -11.16 16.75
CA GLN A 27 -2.61 -12.01 15.71
C GLN A 27 -3.02 -11.54 14.32
N PRO A 28 -2.14 -11.67 13.32
CA PRO A 28 -2.49 -11.29 11.94
C PRO A 28 -3.66 -12.12 11.41
N VAL A 29 -4.61 -11.42 10.80
CA VAL A 29 -5.76 -12.05 10.15
C VAL A 29 -5.30 -12.60 8.79
N PHE A 30 -5.79 -13.78 8.42
CA PHE A 30 -5.49 -14.35 7.11
C PHE A 30 -6.71 -15.07 6.55
N VAL A 31 -6.69 -15.26 5.23
CA VAL A 31 -7.66 -16.06 4.50
C VAL A 31 -6.91 -17.24 3.90
N GLU A 32 -7.48 -18.43 4.02
CA GLU A 32 -6.86 -19.63 3.47
C GLU A 32 -7.32 -19.84 2.03
N ALA A 33 -6.37 -20.00 1.11
CA ALA A 33 -6.66 -20.30 -0.28
C ALA A 33 -6.94 -21.79 -0.45
N GLU A 34 -7.42 -22.18 -1.65
CA GLU A 34 -7.77 -23.57 -1.93
C GLU A 34 -6.58 -24.51 -1.78
N ASP A 35 -5.37 -24.02 -2.07
CA ASP A 35 -4.14 -24.81 -1.95
C ASP A 35 -3.60 -24.87 -0.52
N GLY A 36 -4.32 -24.28 0.44
CA GLY A 36 -3.90 -24.24 1.82
C GLY A 36 -2.96 -23.09 2.16
N ALA A 37 -2.61 -22.27 1.19
CA ALA A 37 -1.73 -21.12 1.45
C ALA A 37 -2.47 -20.05 2.26
N LYS A 38 -1.77 -19.43 3.20
CA LYS A 38 -2.32 -18.34 3.98
C LYS A 38 -2.08 -17.02 3.28
N HIS A 39 -3.16 -16.28 3.04
CA HIS A 39 -3.11 -14.95 2.49
C HIS A 39 -3.41 -13.95 3.60
N TYR A 40 -2.41 -13.22 4.03
CA TYR A 40 -2.57 -12.27 5.14
C TYR A 40 -3.25 -11.00 4.67
N VAL A 41 -4.13 -10.49 5.53
CA VAL A 41 -4.84 -9.24 5.24
C VAL A 41 -3.97 -8.07 5.65
N ILE A 42 -3.75 -7.15 4.72
CA ILE A 42 -2.85 -6.01 4.89
C ILE A 42 -3.61 -4.74 4.54
N ASP A 43 -3.51 -3.74 5.39
CA ASP A 43 -4.04 -2.41 5.12
C ASP A 43 -2.92 -1.51 4.64
N LEU A 44 -3.12 -0.94 3.44
CA LEU A 44 -2.24 0.04 2.84
C LEU A 44 -2.85 1.43 3.01
N SER A 45 -2.01 2.40 3.29
CA SER A 45 -2.47 3.79 3.38
C SER A 45 -1.36 4.75 3.02
N LEU A 46 -1.75 5.99 2.72
CA LEU A 46 -0.82 7.07 2.40
C LEU A 46 -1.25 8.30 3.19
N PRO A 47 -0.94 8.36 4.48
CA PRO A 47 -1.37 9.46 5.33
C PRO A 47 -0.49 10.70 5.14
N GLU A 48 -1.00 11.83 5.61
CA GLU A 48 -0.25 13.08 5.69
C GLU A 48 0.25 13.60 4.35
N VAL A 49 -0.46 13.28 3.27
CA VAL A 49 -0.11 13.80 1.95
C VAL A 49 -0.71 15.18 1.74
N ILE A 50 -0.13 15.91 0.78
CA ILE A 50 -0.61 17.24 0.43
C ILE A 50 -2.05 17.17 -0.10
N PRO A 51 -2.85 18.25 0.09
CA PRO A 51 -4.25 18.24 -0.35
C PRO A 51 -4.46 18.07 -1.85
N GLU A 52 -3.45 18.34 -2.64
CA GLU A 52 -3.53 18.22 -4.10
C GLU A 52 -3.62 16.78 -4.59
N VAL A 53 -3.36 15.80 -3.73
CA VAL A 53 -3.50 14.40 -4.10
C VAL A 53 -4.98 14.05 -4.21
N SER A 54 -5.40 13.60 -5.38
CA SER A 54 -6.80 13.28 -5.63
C SER A 54 -7.08 11.78 -5.63
N ILE A 55 -6.16 10.98 -6.16
CA ILE A 55 -6.32 9.53 -6.27
C ILE A 55 -4.99 8.87 -5.92
N VAL A 56 -5.04 7.80 -5.16
CA VAL A 56 -3.87 6.94 -4.93
C VAL A 56 -4.20 5.55 -5.48
N THR A 57 -3.32 5.03 -6.31
CA THR A 57 -3.47 3.72 -6.92
C THR A 57 -2.38 2.80 -6.42
N TYR A 58 -2.77 1.66 -5.88
CA TYR A 58 -1.85 0.61 -5.47
C TYR A 58 -1.90 -0.51 -6.49
N ARG A 59 -0.79 -0.71 -7.23
CA ARG A 59 -0.71 -1.78 -8.23
C ARG A 59 -0.01 -2.98 -7.63
N LEU A 60 -0.78 -4.03 -7.44
CA LEU A 60 -0.32 -5.28 -6.87
C LEU A 60 0.34 -6.14 -7.95
N HIS A 61 0.91 -7.26 -7.55
CA HIS A 61 1.43 -8.22 -8.50
C HIS A 61 0.29 -8.72 -9.41
N PRO A 62 0.53 -8.88 -10.71
CA PRO A 62 -0.55 -9.24 -11.64
C PRO A 62 -1.24 -10.58 -11.36
N THR A 63 -0.61 -11.46 -10.58
CA THR A 63 -1.19 -12.74 -10.23
C THR A 63 -2.30 -12.64 -9.19
N TYR A 64 -2.44 -11.50 -8.52
CA TYR A 64 -3.49 -11.31 -7.53
C TYR A 64 -4.81 -10.97 -8.20
N TYR A 65 -5.91 -11.33 -7.54
CA TYR A 65 -7.23 -10.93 -7.98
C TYR A 65 -7.36 -9.42 -7.84
N ASP A 66 -7.89 -8.79 -8.89
CA ASP A 66 -8.11 -7.33 -8.91
C ASP A 66 -6.86 -6.57 -8.47
N PRO A 67 -5.77 -6.65 -9.28
CA PRO A 67 -4.48 -6.13 -8.83
C PRO A 67 -4.35 -4.61 -8.83
N VAL A 68 -5.28 -3.88 -9.41
CA VAL A 68 -5.26 -2.42 -9.43
C VAL A 68 -6.28 -1.91 -8.43
N ARG A 69 -5.81 -1.28 -7.35
CA ARG A 69 -6.65 -0.78 -6.27
C ARG A 69 -6.54 0.73 -6.18
N GLU A 70 -7.65 1.43 -6.36
CA GLU A 70 -7.67 2.89 -6.34
C GLU A 70 -8.47 3.39 -5.15
N SER A 71 -7.99 4.45 -4.52
CA SER A 71 -8.72 5.14 -3.47
C SER A 71 -8.74 6.64 -3.74
N GLU A 72 -9.92 7.23 -3.62
CA GLU A 72 -10.12 8.68 -3.76
C GLU A 72 -10.46 9.32 -2.41
N ASP A 73 -10.30 8.58 -1.32
CA ASP A 73 -10.81 9.00 -0.01
C ASP A 73 -9.68 9.46 0.91
N PRO A 74 -9.45 10.79 1.01
CA PRO A 74 -8.42 11.30 1.91
C PRO A 74 -8.78 11.14 3.39
N VAL A 75 -10.06 10.96 3.72
CA VAL A 75 -10.48 10.78 5.11
C VAL A 75 -9.92 9.47 5.68
N THR A 76 -9.86 8.43 4.86
CA THR A 76 -9.26 7.16 5.25
C THR A 76 -7.76 7.09 4.95
N HIS A 77 -7.14 8.21 4.55
CA HIS A 77 -5.75 8.26 4.12
C HIS A 77 -5.50 7.40 2.90
N PHE A 78 -6.48 7.37 1.98
CA PHE A 78 -6.41 6.55 0.75
C PHE A 78 -6.19 5.08 1.07
N GLN A 79 -6.88 4.58 2.08
CA GLN A 79 -6.71 3.21 2.54
C GLN A 79 -7.26 2.19 1.55
N GLU A 80 -6.49 1.12 1.34
CA GLU A 80 -6.93 -0.07 0.61
C GLU A 80 -6.54 -1.30 1.40
N ARG A 81 -7.42 -2.28 1.38
CA ARG A 81 -7.16 -3.55 2.05
C ARG A 81 -6.87 -4.61 1.01
N ILE A 82 -5.74 -5.28 1.15
CA ILE A 82 -5.30 -6.32 0.22
C ILE A 82 -5.04 -7.61 0.98
N THR A 83 -4.85 -8.69 0.23
CA THR A 83 -4.34 -9.94 0.79
C THR A 83 -3.04 -10.29 0.10
N SER A 84 -2.11 -10.90 0.83
CA SER A 84 -0.82 -11.25 0.28
C SER A 84 -0.31 -12.56 0.90
N PHE A 85 0.27 -13.42 0.07
CA PHE A 85 0.89 -14.65 0.54
C PHE A 85 2.42 -14.62 0.45
N GLY A 86 2.99 -13.51 -0.01
CA GLY A 86 4.44 -13.38 -0.12
C GLY A 86 4.85 -11.93 -0.35
N ASP A 87 6.15 -11.74 -0.49
CA ASP A 87 6.72 -10.43 -0.74
C ASP A 87 6.73 -10.13 -2.24
N TYR A 88 6.54 -8.88 -2.59
CA TYR A 88 6.66 -8.41 -3.97
C TYR A 88 6.80 -6.89 -3.97
N ARG A 89 7.14 -6.36 -5.14
CA ARG A 89 7.21 -4.91 -5.32
C ARG A 89 5.84 -4.37 -5.66
N LEU A 90 5.44 -3.39 -4.89
CA LEU A 90 4.18 -2.70 -5.02
C LEU A 90 4.43 -1.35 -5.70
N ASN A 91 3.66 -1.04 -6.75
CA ASN A 91 3.68 0.27 -7.36
C ASN A 91 2.62 1.14 -6.70
N ILE A 92 3.02 2.30 -6.21
CA ILE A 92 2.09 3.28 -5.66
C ILE A 92 2.10 4.50 -6.56
N GLU A 93 0.94 4.88 -7.06
CA GLU A 93 0.78 6.02 -7.94
C GLU A 93 -0.14 7.04 -7.28
N ALA A 94 0.22 8.31 -7.40
CA ALA A 94 -0.60 9.38 -6.87
C ALA A 94 -0.85 10.42 -7.96
N ALA A 95 -2.11 10.76 -8.15
CA ALA A 95 -2.49 11.83 -9.07
C ALA A 95 -2.47 13.15 -8.31
N VAL A 96 -1.63 14.06 -8.75
CA VAL A 96 -1.39 15.34 -8.07
C VAL A 96 -1.44 16.46 -9.11
N GLY A 97 -2.50 17.27 -9.08
CA GLY A 97 -2.60 18.44 -9.93
C GLY A 97 -2.40 18.16 -11.42
N GLY A 98 -3.00 17.10 -11.94
CA GLY A 98 -2.87 16.74 -13.34
C GLY A 98 -1.61 15.96 -13.68
N ARG A 99 -0.79 15.65 -12.69
CA ARG A 99 0.43 14.85 -12.86
C ARG A 99 0.28 13.52 -12.15
N LEU A 100 0.99 12.51 -12.64
CA LEU A 100 1.02 11.20 -12.01
C LEU A 100 2.43 10.94 -11.48
N LEU A 101 2.53 10.76 -10.18
CA LEU A 101 3.79 10.39 -9.52
C LEU A 101 3.71 8.93 -9.15
N ALA A 102 4.82 8.22 -9.28
CA ALA A 102 4.84 6.78 -9.01
C ALA A 102 6.10 6.38 -8.26
N GLU A 103 5.94 5.40 -7.39
CA GLU A 103 7.05 4.84 -6.62
C GLU A 103 6.86 3.33 -6.51
N ARG A 104 7.97 2.60 -6.60
CA ARG A 104 7.98 1.15 -6.44
C ARG A 104 8.63 0.82 -5.11
N VAL A 105 7.92 0.08 -4.25
CA VAL A 105 8.40 -0.26 -2.91
C VAL A 105 8.23 -1.75 -2.66
N ASN A 106 9.05 -2.30 -1.78
CA ASN A 106 8.89 -3.68 -1.33
C ASN A 106 7.84 -3.74 -0.24
N LEU A 107 6.88 -4.64 -0.39
CA LEU A 107 5.82 -4.81 0.60
C LEU A 107 6.39 -5.19 1.96
N SER A 108 7.37 -6.09 2.00
CA SER A 108 7.97 -6.51 3.27
C SER A 108 8.65 -5.36 4.01
N GLU A 109 9.27 -4.45 3.28
CA GLU A 109 9.89 -3.28 3.90
C GLU A 109 8.84 -2.33 4.49
N LEU A 110 7.73 -2.12 3.77
CA LEU A 110 6.65 -1.31 4.29
C LEU A 110 6.05 -1.91 5.55
N LEU A 111 5.85 -3.23 5.56
CA LEU A 111 5.30 -3.92 6.71
C LEU A 111 6.23 -3.82 7.91
N ARG A 112 7.53 -3.96 7.69
CA ARG A 112 8.51 -3.83 8.77
C ARG A 112 8.45 -2.45 9.39
N GLU A 113 8.38 -1.42 8.58
CA GLU A 113 8.28 -0.05 9.08
C GLU A 113 6.95 0.22 9.77
N GLY A 114 5.87 -0.33 9.25
CA GLY A 114 4.54 -0.14 9.81
C GLY A 114 4.34 -0.77 11.19
N HIS A 115 5.19 -1.76 11.52
CA HIS A 115 5.10 -2.49 12.79
C HIS A 115 6.28 -2.20 13.74
N ARG A 116 6.98 -1.14 13.47
CA ARG A 116 8.06 -0.70 14.34
C ARG A 116 7.58 -0.11 15.63
#